data_4c62f83c48ffaea4da09b27916f92e38
#
_entry.id   4c62f83c48ffaea4da09b27916f92e38
#
_cell.length_a   1.000
_cell.length_b   1.000
_cell.length_c   1.000
_cell.angle_alpha   90.00
_cell.angle_beta   90.00
_cell.angle_gamma   90.00
#
_symmetry.space_group_name_H-M   'P 1'
#
loop_
_entity.id
_entity.type
_entity.pdbx_description
1 polymer ?
#
loop_
_entity_poly.entity_id
_entity_poly.type
_entity_poly.pdbx_seq_one_letter_code
_entity_poly.pdbx_strand_id
1 'polypeptide(L)'
;MKQVRIIQMLMAVVMVLALGSCSSDILSEVENQNGKQTVKMEFVGKVIGFDQQGSSKAKVQTRATSSSWKDGDKIYITFYNGSTVVLGEASYSSASGWSVSYDGNLETGSNLKCEARYFVNATFSSSSLVSLNANSEIYEDLNATYAYSNGSLTVTATLSPKTGRIRFTGNSGEKIYTTGISVYTTFSPAINTFSTSNAMITSTVTSDGSTPYIYGYFTDNDRNLGLVGSDYAFTRTCTSCMLNVGESGYMAIPSESSHNNWRSGLYVKASGVEFKMIPVAGYSGGFFLMAETETTEALYKSVNGTASTSQLPIDDVSYPFVSTFIEKLNNETKLSFSLPSAEQWSYAAKGGNKTQGYTYAGSNTPGDVAWYSANCTSKQTVKTKAPNELGIYDMSGNVGEFVSTIYSTYYPYIFGGGYCSNVSYIEKTSNSNTYSGYDKGGYNFGGSYSYSSYDCRSKGVGFRLILTCK
;
A
#
# COMPACT_ATOMS: atom_id res chain seq x y z
N MET A 1 38.39 27.74 10.54
CA MET A 1 38.17 28.44 11.80
C MET A 1 37.12 29.53 11.60
N LYS A 2 35.88 29.28 11.96
CA LYS A 2 34.88 30.30 12.28
C LYS A 2 33.87 29.62 13.22
N GLN A 3 33.80 30.20 14.42
CA GLN A 3 32.97 29.74 15.52
C GLN A 3 31.48 29.99 15.25
N VAL A 4 30.64 29.01 15.56
CA VAL A 4 29.20 29.18 15.69
C VAL A 4 28.91 29.60 17.13
N ARG A 5 28.30 30.75 17.31
CA ARG A 5 27.84 31.26 18.60
C ARG A 5 26.47 30.67 18.94
N ILE A 6 26.41 29.96 20.04
CA ILE A 6 25.17 29.55 20.74
C ILE A 6 24.72 30.77 21.56
N ILE A 7 23.51 31.26 21.34
CA ILE A 7 22.87 32.25 22.21
C ILE A 7 21.91 31.49 23.13
N GLN A 8 22.30 31.36 24.39
CA GLN A 8 21.41 31.08 25.51
C GLN A 8 20.72 32.36 25.92
N MET A 9 19.38 32.37 25.99
CA MET A 9 18.66 33.46 26.68
C MET A 9 18.11 32.94 28.00
N LEU A 10 18.59 33.59 29.07
CA LEU A 10 18.21 33.37 30.45
C LEU A 10 16.82 33.91 30.76
N MET A 11 16.15 33.19 31.67
CA MET A 11 14.94 33.62 32.37
C MET A 11 15.12 34.91 33.14
N ALA A 12 14.12 35.75 33.13
CA ALA A 12 13.90 36.76 34.17
C ALA A 12 12.45 36.71 34.65
N VAL A 13 12.28 36.23 35.87
CA VAL A 13 11.04 36.29 36.65
C VAL A 13 10.91 37.71 37.21
N VAL A 14 9.79 38.37 36.98
CA VAL A 14 9.40 39.54 37.77
C VAL A 14 7.97 39.33 38.28
N MET A 15 7.87 39.13 39.60
CA MET A 15 6.65 39.19 40.38
C MET A 15 6.24 40.64 40.61
N VAL A 16 5.03 41.04 40.26
CA VAL A 16 4.42 42.24 40.83
C VAL A 16 2.99 41.91 41.27
N LEU A 17 2.83 41.93 42.60
CA LEU A 17 1.55 41.96 43.28
C LEU A 17 0.97 43.37 43.27
N ALA A 18 -0.27 43.56 42.81
CA ALA A 18 -1.07 44.71 43.16
C ALA A 18 -2.56 44.32 43.20
N LEU A 19 -3.13 44.54 44.35
CA LEU A 19 -4.55 44.40 44.72
C LEU A 19 -5.39 45.56 44.12
N GLY A 20 -6.57 45.27 43.64
CA GLY A 20 -7.54 46.32 43.31
C GLY A 20 -8.79 45.86 42.56
N SER A 21 -9.86 45.85 43.25
CA SER A 21 -11.25 45.43 42.99
C SER A 21 -11.96 46.01 41.76
N CYS A 22 -13.02 45.29 41.35
CA CYS A 22 -14.29 45.64 40.70
C CYS A 22 -14.44 45.47 39.20
N SER A 23 -15.21 44.43 38.92
CA SER A 23 -16.36 44.31 37.95
C SER A 23 -16.20 44.88 36.56
N SER A 24 -16.17 44.02 35.61
CA SER A 24 -17.08 43.86 34.47
C SER A 24 -16.48 42.85 33.48
N ASP A 25 -17.34 42.05 32.90
CA ASP A 25 -17.04 40.98 31.95
C ASP A 25 -16.06 41.36 30.83
N ILE A 26 -14.79 41.13 31.05
CA ILE A 26 -13.81 41.02 30.00
C ILE A 26 -13.42 39.52 29.97
N LEU A 27 -13.97 38.83 28.99
CA LEU A 27 -13.49 37.49 28.66
C LEU A 27 -11.99 37.59 28.39
N SER A 28 -11.18 37.19 29.37
CA SER A 28 -9.73 37.19 29.30
C SER A 28 -9.29 36.27 28.17
N GLU A 29 -8.56 36.83 27.19
CA GLU A 29 -7.67 36.07 26.35
C GLU A 29 -6.71 35.29 27.26
N VAL A 30 -6.85 33.99 27.34
CA VAL A 30 -5.89 33.12 28.02
C VAL A 30 -4.72 32.97 27.07
N GLU A 31 -3.69 33.83 27.23
CA GLU A 31 -2.38 33.58 26.63
C GLU A 31 -1.85 32.23 27.14
N ASN A 32 -1.83 31.24 26.26
CA ASN A 32 -1.19 29.98 26.52
C ASN A 32 0.34 30.16 26.35
N GLN A 33 1.16 29.50 27.16
CA GLN A 33 2.61 29.69 27.29
C GLN A 33 3.44 29.51 25.98
N ASN A 34 2.78 29.34 24.83
CA ASN A 34 3.42 29.19 23.51
C ASN A 34 3.04 30.26 22.49
N GLY A 35 2.48 31.39 22.88
CA GLY A 35 2.08 32.47 21.95
C GLY A 35 0.81 32.22 21.15
N LYS A 36 0.12 31.10 21.35
CA LYS A 36 -1.16 30.79 20.70
C LYS A 36 -2.33 31.49 21.39
N GLN A 37 -3.19 32.08 20.60
CA GLN A 37 -4.46 32.65 21.06
C GLN A 37 -5.55 31.57 21.06
N THR A 38 -6.47 31.61 22.01
CA THR A 38 -7.60 30.70 22.08
C THR A 38 -8.89 31.53 22.22
N VAL A 39 -9.85 31.33 21.32
CA VAL A 39 -11.16 32.00 21.34
C VAL A 39 -12.29 30.98 21.27
N LYS A 40 -13.47 31.35 21.80
CA LYS A 40 -14.69 30.58 21.55
C LYS A 40 -15.06 30.70 20.09
N MET A 41 -15.50 29.57 19.51
CA MET A 41 -15.90 29.49 18.12
C MET A 41 -17.33 28.98 18.01
N GLU A 42 -18.13 29.64 17.20
CA GLU A 42 -19.38 29.09 16.72
C GLU A 42 -19.09 28.34 15.39
N PHE A 43 -19.46 27.08 15.34
CA PHE A 43 -19.39 26.31 14.09
C PHE A 43 -20.77 26.15 13.49
N VAL A 44 -21.04 26.88 12.39
CA VAL A 44 -22.29 26.83 11.62
C VAL A 44 -22.06 25.93 10.42
N GLY A 45 -22.48 24.67 10.51
CA GLY A 45 -22.20 23.77 9.41
C GLY A 45 -22.80 22.39 9.57
N LYS A 46 -22.53 21.56 8.55
CA LYS A 46 -22.97 20.17 8.51
C LYS A 46 -21.87 19.29 7.96
N VAL A 47 -21.88 18.02 8.37
CA VAL A 47 -21.09 16.96 7.77
C VAL A 47 -21.99 16.16 6.84
N ILE A 48 -21.64 16.06 5.56
CA ILE A 48 -22.36 15.25 4.58
C ILE A 48 -21.77 13.84 4.64
N GLY A 49 -22.60 12.83 4.91
CA GLY A 49 -22.17 11.43 4.97
C GLY A 49 -21.96 10.82 3.58
N PHE A 50 -21.44 9.59 3.59
CA PHE A 50 -21.28 8.79 2.36
C PHE A 50 -22.62 8.23 1.89
N ASP A 51 -22.85 8.25 0.56
CA ASP A 51 -23.99 7.61 -0.07
C ASP A 51 -23.80 6.09 -0.11
N GLN A 52 -24.90 5.35 0.08
CA GLN A 52 -24.89 3.91 -0.10
C GLN A 52 -25.31 3.57 -1.54
N GLN A 53 -24.46 2.87 -2.27
CA GLN A 53 -24.80 2.33 -3.58
C GLN A 53 -25.98 1.34 -3.46
N GLY A 54 -27.08 1.59 -4.15
CA GLY A 54 -28.26 0.73 -4.21
C GLY A 54 -29.47 1.16 -3.39
N SER A 55 -29.41 2.24 -2.63
CA SER A 55 -30.60 2.86 -2.05
C SER A 55 -30.96 4.11 -2.85
N SER A 56 -32.17 4.14 -3.42
CA SER A 56 -32.74 5.30 -4.13
C SER A 56 -33.03 6.51 -3.24
N LYS A 57 -32.50 6.53 -2.03
CA LYS A 57 -32.57 7.66 -1.08
C LYS A 57 -31.22 7.81 -0.38
N ALA A 58 -30.47 8.82 -0.75
CA ALA A 58 -29.33 9.31 0.01
C ALA A 58 -29.79 9.52 1.47
N LYS A 59 -29.30 8.68 2.39
CA LYS A 59 -29.39 9.00 3.81
C LYS A 59 -28.27 9.99 4.10
N VAL A 60 -28.59 11.26 3.98
CA VAL A 60 -27.76 12.34 4.49
C VAL A 60 -27.67 12.14 6.00
N GLN A 61 -26.60 11.54 6.49
CA GLN A 61 -26.26 11.63 7.91
C GLN A 61 -25.70 13.02 8.14
N THR A 62 -26.60 13.95 8.44
CA THR A 62 -26.22 15.27 8.90
C THR A 62 -25.76 15.18 10.35
N ARG A 63 -24.47 15.26 10.62
CA ARG A 63 -23.97 15.66 11.95
C ARG A 63 -24.05 17.19 12.06
N ALA A 64 -25.25 17.71 11.96
CA ALA A 64 -25.46 19.16 11.78
C ALA A 64 -26.01 19.90 13.00
N THR A 65 -26.03 19.26 14.15
CA THR A 65 -26.44 19.93 15.39
C THR A 65 -25.40 19.69 16.46
N SER A 66 -25.25 20.60 17.40
CA SER A 66 -24.34 20.49 18.56
C SER A 66 -24.50 19.20 19.36
N SER A 67 -25.58 18.46 19.19
CA SER A 67 -25.85 17.17 19.81
C SER A 67 -25.13 15.96 19.13
N SER A 68 -24.44 16.16 18.02
CA SER A 68 -23.74 15.08 17.27
C SER A 68 -22.23 15.12 17.40
N TRP A 69 -21.65 16.21 17.90
CA TRP A 69 -20.24 16.31 18.19
C TRP A 69 -19.89 15.63 19.51
N LYS A 70 -18.68 15.05 19.59
CA LYS A 70 -18.17 14.37 20.77
C LYS A 70 -17.02 15.15 21.39
N ASP A 71 -16.86 15.04 22.70
CA ASP A 71 -15.71 15.58 23.40
C ASP A 71 -14.42 15.11 22.74
N GLY A 72 -13.55 16.06 22.39
CA GLY A 72 -12.28 15.81 21.72
C GLY A 72 -12.36 15.75 20.20
N ASP A 73 -13.53 15.89 19.58
CA ASP A 73 -13.62 16.11 18.12
C ASP A 73 -12.81 17.36 17.74
N LYS A 74 -12.06 17.28 16.62
CA LYS A 74 -11.19 18.36 16.16
C LYS A 74 -11.50 18.74 14.71
N ILE A 75 -11.50 20.05 14.46
CA ILE A 75 -11.54 20.63 13.12
C ILE A 75 -10.26 21.45 12.93
N TYR A 76 -9.52 21.18 11.85
CA TYR A 76 -8.39 21.98 11.44
C TYR A 76 -8.87 23.04 10.45
N ILE A 77 -8.56 24.30 10.74
CA ILE A 77 -9.00 25.43 9.95
C ILE A 77 -7.79 26.19 9.43
N THR A 78 -7.78 26.42 8.14
CA THR A 78 -6.77 27.26 7.47
C THR A 78 -7.44 28.59 7.13
N PHE A 79 -7.16 29.64 7.87
CA PHE A 79 -7.66 30.99 7.64
C PHE A 79 -6.77 31.74 6.65
N TYR A 80 -7.36 32.40 5.67
CA TYR A 80 -6.62 33.17 4.67
C TYR A 80 -6.79 34.67 4.93
N ASN A 81 -5.69 35.34 5.29
CA ASN A 81 -5.60 36.78 5.53
C ASN A 81 -4.81 37.41 4.39
N GLY A 82 -5.45 37.71 3.28
CA GLY A 82 -4.74 38.18 2.07
C GLY A 82 -3.69 37.16 1.60
N SER A 83 -2.41 37.51 1.73
CA SER A 83 -1.28 36.63 1.38
C SER A 83 -0.75 35.78 2.54
N THR A 84 -1.25 35.98 3.75
CA THR A 84 -0.82 35.23 4.94
C THR A 84 -1.83 34.14 5.28
N VAL A 85 -1.35 33.11 5.95
CA VAL A 85 -2.16 31.96 6.39
C VAL A 85 -2.03 31.82 7.90
N VAL A 86 -3.17 31.71 8.58
CA VAL A 86 -3.25 31.42 10.01
C VAL A 86 -3.86 30.03 10.17
N LEU A 87 -3.19 29.19 10.97
CA LEU A 87 -3.63 27.82 11.21
C LEU A 87 -4.36 27.75 12.55
N GLY A 88 -5.57 27.21 12.54
CA GLY A 88 -6.39 26.99 13.72
C GLY A 88 -6.66 25.51 13.97
N GLU A 89 -6.57 25.10 15.21
CA GLU A 89 -7.03 23.81 15.70
C GLU A 89 -8.24 24.06 16.62
N ALA A 90 -9.42 23.71 16.13
CA ALA A 90 -10.64 23.77 16.90
C ALA A 90 -10.90 22.44 17.61
N SER A 91 -11.30 22.50 18.88
CA SER A 91 -11.66 21.33 19.67
C SER A 91 -13.07 21.53 20.27
N TYR A 92 -13.85 20.45 20.28
CA TYR A 92 -15.19 20.42 20.84
C TYR A 92 -15.19 19.87 22.26
N SER A 93 -15.96 20.50 23.10
CA SER A 93 -16.35 19.99 24.43
C SER A 93 -17.84 20.12 24.62
N SER A 94 -18.50 19.09 25.12
CA SER A 94 -19.96 19.13 25.47
C SER A 94 -20.30 20.17 26.53
N ALA A 95 -19.33 20.53 27.36
CA ALA A 95 -19.50 21.54 28.42
C ALA A 95 -19.40 23.00 27.93
N SER A 96 -18.54 23.25 26.90
CA SER A 96 -18.21 24.64 26.49
C SER A 96 -18.39 24.91 24.98
N GLY A 97 -18.77 23.89 24.19
CA GLY A 97 -18.83 23.97 22.73
C GLY A 97 -17.47 23.97 22.08
N TRP A 98 -17.37 24.62 20.94
CA TRP A 98 -16.13 24.75 20.18
C TRP A 98 -15.23 25.85 20.74
N SER A 99 -13.93 25.57 20.80
CA SER A 99 -12.90 26.57 20.99
C SER A 99 -11.80 26.33 19.94
N VAL A 100 -11.21 27.38 19.40
CA VAL A 100 -10.11 27.29 18.44
C VAL A 100 -8.86 27.94 19.01
N SER A 101 -7.75 27.23 18.86
CA SER A 101 -6.40 27.73 19.17
C SER A 101 -5.67 28.04 17.87
N TYR A 102 -5.11 29.21 17.71
CA TYR A 102 -4.40 29.65 16.51
C TYR A 102 -3.21 30.53 16.88
N ASP A 103 -2.26 30.64 15.93
CA ASP A 103 -1.06 31.48 16.07
C ASP A 103 -1.10 32.59 15.02
N GLY A 104 -0.94 33.86 15.47
CA GLY A 104 -1.06 35.03 14.62
C GLY A 104 -2.37 35.80 14.83
N ASN A 105 -2.70 36.66 13.89
CA ASN A 105 -3.90 37.52 13.95
C ASN A 105 -4.90 37.08 12.89
N LEU A 106 -6.17 36.97 13.26
CA LEU A 106 -7.27 36.79 12.31
C LEU A 106 -7.68 38.14 11.72
N GLU A 107 -8.02 38.15 10.44
CA GLU A 107 -8.62 39.31 9.78
C GLU A 107 -10.02 39.59 10.34
N THR A 108 -10.29 40.83 10.67
CA THR A 108 -11.63 41.23 11.14
C THR A 108 -12.54 41.45 9.95
N GLY A 109 -13.70 40.81 9.94
CA GLY A 109 -14.68 40.91 8.87
C GLY A 109 -15.68 39.77 8.85
N SER A 110 -16.45 39.68 7.77
CA SER A 110 -17.43 38.63 7.52
C SER A 110 -17.22 38.03 6.13
N ASN A 111 -17.61 36.74 5.95
CA ASN A 111 -17.41 35.98 4.71
C ASN A 111 -15.96 35.91 4.24
N LEU A 112 -15.03 35.92 5.18
CA LEU A 112 -13.61 35.74 4.90
C LEU A 112 -13.33 34.28 4.57
N LYS A 113 -12.39 34.03 3.66
CA LYS A 113 -12.10 32.69 3.18
C LYS A 113 -11.37 31.86 4.24
N CYS A 114 -11.81 30.62 4.43
CA CYS A 114 -11.05 29.59 5.13
C CYS A 114 -11.25 28.21 4.48
N GLU A 115 -10.50 27.25 4.95
CA GLU A 115 -10.71 25.83 4.66
C GLU A 115 -10.90 25.11 5.98
N ALA A 116 -11.79 24.13 6.02
CA ALA A 116 -12.06 23.35 7.22
C ALA A 116 -11.89 21.85 6.93
N ARG A 117 -11.27 21.12 7.85
CA ARG A 117 -11.06 19.67 7.76
C ARG A 117 -11.40 18.99 9.06
N TYR A 118 -12.17 17.92 8.97
CA TYR A 118 -12.56 17.06 10.07
C TYR A 118 -12.15 15.61 9.81
N PHE A 119 -11.63 14.94 10.84
CA PHE A 119 -11.10 13.59 10.74
C PHE A 119 -11.80 12.69 11.76
N VAL A 120 -12.20 11.49 11.31
CA VAL A 120 -12.71 10.41 12.16
C VAL A 120 -11.73 9.24 12.14
N ASN A 121 -11.55 8.56 13.27
CA ASN A 121 -10.57 7.49 13.43
C ASN A 121 -9.13 7.91 13.08
N ALA A 122 -8.75 9.11 13.48
CA ALA A 122 -7.40 9.66 13.32
C ALA A 122 -6.70 9.76 14.66
N THR A 123 -5.36 9.74 14.65
CA THR A 123 -4.54 10.00 15.83
C THR A 123 -3.91 11.38 15.72
N PHE A 124 -4.08 12.18 16.75
CA PHE A 124 -3.57 13.54 16.82
C PHE A 124 -2.29 13.54 17.66
N SER A 125 -1.17 13.92 17.06
CA SER A 125 0.09 14.06 17.79
C SER A 125 0.26 15.48 18.33
N SER A 126 1.06 15.64 19.39
CA SER A 126 1.43 16.94 19.95
C SER A 126 2.24 17.83 18.99
N SER A 127 2.72 17.29 17.88
CA SER A 127 3.52 17.97 16.84
C SER A 127 2.68 18.52 15.69
N SER A 128 1.38 18.66 15.85
CA SER A 128 0.46 19.15 14.81
C SER A 128 0.41 18.28 13.54
N LEU A 129 0.72 17.00 13.67
CA LEU A 129 0.56 16.02 12.61
C LEU A 129 -0.66 15.15 12.92
N VAL A 130 -1.56 15.00 11.94
CA VAL A 130 -2.67 14.05 12.00
C VAL A 130 -2.25 12.76 11.33
N SER A 131 -2.18 11.67 12.09
CA SER A 131 -1.91 10.34 11.56
C SER A 131 -3.21 9.67 11.15
N LEU A 132 -3.24 9.13 9.95
CA LEU A 132 -4.40 8.52 9.30
C LEU A 132 -4.08 7.06 8.95
N ASN A 133 -5.11 6.26 8.81
CA ASN A 133 -5.02 4.88 8.36
C ASN A 133 -6.14 4.58 7.35
N ALA A 134 -6.18 3.37 6.83
CA ALA A 134 -7.18 2.98 5.83
C ALA A 134 -8.64 3.13 6.29
N ASN A 135 -8.88 3.17 7.61
CA ASN A 135 -10.22 3.32 8.20
C ASN A 135 -10.52 4.76 8.64
N SER A 136 -9.64 5.71 8.35
CA SER A 136 -9.84 7.12 8.71
C SER A 136 -10.76 7.81 7.71
N GLU A 137 -11.83 8.43 8.20
CA GLU A 137 -12.70 9.27 7.38
C GLU A 137 -12.13 10.69 7.34
N ILE A 138 -12.17 11.30 6.17
CA ILE A 138 -11.71 12.67 5.96
C ILE A 138 -12.87 13.45 5.35
N TYR A 139 -13.21 14.53 6.00
CA TYR A 139 -14.21 15.50 5.53
C TYR A 139 -13.57 16.86 5.37
N GLU A 140 -13.85 17.55 4.27
CA GLU A 140 -13.28 18.87 4.02
C GLU A 140 -14.30 19.83 3.39
N ASP A 141 -14.11 21.12 3.63
CA ASP A 141 -14.68 22.21 2.87
C ASP A 141 -13.58 23.21 2.53
N LEU A 142 -13.21 23.28 1.25
CA LEU A 142 -12.16 24.15 0.73
C LEU A 142 -12.68 25.57 0.41
N ASN A 143 -13.99 25.79 0.55
CA ASN A 143 -14.68 27.05 0.32
C ASN A 143 -15.44 27.53 1.57
N ALA A 144 -15.05 27.03 2.74
CA ALA A 144 -15.59 27.50 4.01
C ALA A 144 -15.30 29.00 4.21
N THR A 145 -16.11 29.62 5.02
CA THR A 145 -15.95 31.04 5.35
C THR A 145 -15.90 31.25 6.85
N TYR A 146 -15.29 32.35 7.27
CA TYR A 146 -15.34 32.78 8.66
C TYR A 146 -15.75 34.27 8.82
N ALA A 147 -16.23 34.56 9.98
CA ALA A 147 -16.46 35.94 10.46
C ALA A 147 -15.75 36.10 11.80
N TYR A 148 -14.99 37.18 11.94
CA TYR A 148 -14.30 37.48 13.18
C TYR A 148 -14.43 38.94 13.53
N SER A 149 -14.94 39.25 14.73
CA SER A 149 -15.04 40.60 15.27
C SER A 149 -15.12 40.55 16.80
N ASN A 150 -14.46 41.49 17.46
CA ASN A 150 -14.52 41.68 18.91
C ASN A 150 -14.30 40.38 19.73
N GLY A 151 -13.34 39.53 19.30
CA GLY A 151 -13.04 38.27 19.97
C GLY A 151 -14.07 37.14 19.74
N SER A 152 -15.07 37.36 18.88
CA SER A 152 -16.06 36.35 18.48
C SER A 152 -15.72 35.81 17.10
N LEU A 153 -15.59 34.48 16.98
CA LEU A 153 -15.32 33.77 15.74
C LEU A 153 -16.49 32.86 15.37
N THR A 154 -16.98 33.01 14.17
CA THR A 154 -17.93 32.05 13.55
C THR A 154 -17.31 31.43 12.31
N VAL A 155 -17.35 30.14 12.19
CA VAL A 155 -16.92 29.40 11.00
C VAL A 155 -18.09 28.71 10.36
N THR A 156 -18.32 28.97 9.07
CA THR A 156 -19.38 28.35 8.28
C THR A 156 -18.79 27.38 7.27
N ALA A 157 -19.15 26.09 7.38
CA ALA A 157 -18.62 25.06 6.51
C ALA A 157 -19.63 23.94 6.20
N THR A 158 -19.51 23.35 5.00
CA THR A 158 -20.19 22.12 4.62
C THR A 158 -19.15 21.04 4.39
N LEU A 159 -18.82 20.29 5.44
CA LEU A 159 -17.79 19.26 5.42
C LEU A 159 -18.28 18.05 4.62
N SER A 160 -17.68 17.81 3.46
CA SER A 160 -17.98 16.71 2.54
C SER A 160 -16.87 15.68 2.55
N PRO A 161 -17.15 14.39 2.28
CA PRO A 161 -16.12 13.36 2.21
C PRO A 161 -15.05 13.73 1.18
N LYS A 162 -13.78 13.49 1.52
CA LYS A 162 -12.64 13.66 0.60
C LYS A 162 -12.40 12.43 -0.26
N THR A 163 -12.88 11.28 0.15
CA THR A 163 -12.64 9.97 -0.49
C THR A 163 -13.95 9.26 -0.79
N GLY A 164 -13.89 8.20 -1.60
CA GLY A 164 -14.85 7.12 -1.55
C GLY A 164 -14.54 6.15 -0.42
N ARG A 165 -15.41 5.17 -0.20
CA ARG A 165 -15.15 4.07 0.73
C ARG A 165 -15.64 2.75 0.16
N ILE A 166 -14.96 1.67 0.53
CA ILE A 166 -15.32 0.30 0.13
C ILE A 166 -15.15 -0.66 1.32
N ARG A 167 -15.99 -1.69 1.39
CA ARG A 167 -15.81 -2.83 2.27
C ARG A 167 -16.17 -4.13 1.58
N PHE A 168 -15.69 -5.23 2.13
CA PHE A 168 -15.89 -6.57 1.59
C PHE A 168 -16.68 -7.43 2.55
N THR A 169 -17.43 -8.40 2.00
CA THR A 169 -18.10 -9.45 2.78
C THR A 169 -17.43 -10.79 2.58
N GLY A 170 -17.31 -11.55 3.66
CA GLY A 170 -16.68 -12.86 3.68
C GLY A 170 -16.98 -13.61 4.97
N ASN A 171 -16.19 -14.62 5.28
CA ASN A 171 -16.32 -15.42 6.49
C ASN A 171 -15.68 -14.70 7.68
N SER A 172 -16.34 -14.67 8.83
CA SER A 172 -15.81 -14.05 10.04
C SER A 172 -14.41 -14.58 10.39
N GLY A 173 -13.49 -13.65 10.69
CA GLY A 173 -12.09 -13.94 10.99
C GLY A 173 -11.20 -14.07 9.75
N GLU A 174 -11.76 -14.06 8.54
CA GLU A 174 -10.99 -14.10 7.29
C GLU A 174 -10.17 -12.82 7.12
N LYS A 175 -8.89 -12.98 6.77
CA LYS A 175 -8.00 -11.87 6.41
C LYS A 175 -8.04 -11.63 4.92
N ILE A 176 -8.28 -10.40 4.53
CA ILE A 176 -8.32 -9.94 3.15
C ILE A 176 -7.23 -8.89 2.96
N TYR A 177 -6.44 -9.08 1.92
CA TYR A 177 -5.41 -8.14 1.50
C TYR A 177 -5.89 -7.45 0.21
N THR A 178 -5.88 -6.13 0.22
CA THR A 178 -6.42 -5.31 -0.86
C THR A 178 -5.30 -4.47 -1.48
N THR A 179 -5.24 -4.43 -2.81
CA THR A 179 -4.30 -3.59 -3.57
C THR A 179 -5.05 -2.69 -4.54
N GLY A 180 -4.38 -1.67 -5.07
CA GLY A 180 -4.94 -0.74 -6.05
C GLY A 180 -5.71 0.43 -5.45
N ILE A 181 -5.70 0.58 -4.12
CA ILE A 181 -6.33 1.69 -3.39
C ILE A 181 -5.25 2.55 -2.74
N SER A 182 -5.27 3.85 -3.02
CA SER A 182 -4.53 4.85 -2.24
C SER A 182 -5.33 5.31 -1.05
N VAL A 183 -4.68 5.37 0.11
CA VAL A 183 -5.23 5.93 1.34
C VAL A 183 -4.38 7.09 1.82
N TYR A 184 -4.97 8.04 2.52
CA TYR A 184 -4.23 9.08 3.20
C TYR A 184 -3.59 8.52 4.48
N THR A 185 -2.32 8.84 4.70
CA THR A 185 -1.55 8.35 5.87
C THR A 185 -1.27 9.42 6.88
N THR A 186 -1.12 10.67 6.43
CA THR A 186 -0.94 11.83 7.31
C THR A 186 -1.58 13.06 6.72
N PHE A 187 -1.93 14.01 7.59
CA PHE A 187 -2.20 15.40 7.23
C PHE A 187 -1.30 16.31 8.07
N SER A 188 -0.60 17.21 7.42
CA SER A 188 0.22 18.23 8.05
C SER A 188 -0.51 19.57 8.00
N PRO A 189 -1.09 20.06 9.11
CA PRO A 189 -1.74 21.37 9.14
C PRO A 189 -0.78 22.50 8.79
N ALA A 190 0.47 22.41 9.23
CA ALA A 190 1.48 23.46 9.05
C ALA A 190 1.74 23.83 7.58
N ILE A 191 1.65 22.85 6.69
CA ILE A 191 1.85 23.05 5.24
C ILE A 191 0.59 22.71 4.43
N ASN A 192 -0.51 22.42 5.11
CA ASN A 192 -1.83 22.09 4.53
C ASN A 192 -1.78 20.97 3.48
N THR A 193 -1.02 19.90 3.75
CA THR A 193 -0.78 18.82 2.80
C THR A 193 -1.07 17.43 3.39
N PHE A 194 -1.44 16.52 2.51
CA PHE A 194 -1.62 15.11 2.81
C PHE A 194 -0.48 14.26 2.27
N SER A 195 -0.09 13.24 3.02
CA SER A 195 0.69 12.12 2.49
C SER A 195 -0.24 10.94 2.21
N THR A 196 0.15 10.11 1.26
CA THR A 196 -0.66 8.97 0.81
C THR A 196 0.19 7.70 0.75
N SER A 197 -0.49 6.54 0.79
CA SER A 197 0.12 5.24 0.54
C SER A 197 -0.81 4.41 -0.33
N ASN A 198 -0.24 3.65 -1.26
CA ASN A 198 -0.92 2.62 -2.04
C ASN A 198 -0.38 1.21 -1.73
N ALA A 199 0.21 1.04 -0.55
CA ALA A 199 0.62 -0.26 -0.07
C ALA A 199 -0.58 -1.20 0.08
N MET A 200 -0.31 -2.49 0.14
CA MET A 200 -1.34 -3.50 0.41
C MET A 200 -2.02 -3.22 1.76
N ILE A 201 -3.35 -3.21 1.75
CA ILE A 201 -4.17 -2.96 2.94
C ILE A 201 -4.67 -4.29 3.46
N THR A 202 -4.43 -4.56 4.74
CA THR A 202 -4.95 -5.76 5.42
C THR A 202 -6.23 -5.42 6.18
N SER A 203 -7.28 -6.19 5.96
CA SER A 203 -8.55 -6.10 6.68
C SER A 203 -8.98 -7.45 7.19
N THR A 204 -9.67 -7.51 8.33
CA THR A 204 -10.25 -8.76 8.85
C THR A 204 -11.76 -8.65 8.81
N VAL A 205 -12.43 -9.68 8.33
CA VAL A 205 -13.88 -9.79 8.35
C VAL A 205 -14.35 -9.95 9.79
N THR A 206 -15.23 -9.07 10.21
CA THR A 206 -15.80 -9.05 11.58
C THR A 206 -16.96 -10.03 11.71
N SER A 207 -17.52 -10.15 12.91
CA SER A 207 -18.63 -11.07 13.20
C SER A 207 -19.93 -10.78 12.46
N ASP A 208 -20.08 -9.55 11.91
CA ASP A 208 -21.22 -9.17 11.04
C ASP A 208 -21.04 -9.61 9.59
N GLY A 209 -19.95 -10.35 9.27
CA GLY A 209 -19.65 -10.84 7.94
C GLY A 209 -19.07 -9.80 6.99
N SER A 210 -18.59 -8.66 7.49
CA SER A 210 -17.98 -7.61 6.65
C SER A 210 -16.67 -7.09 7.22
N THR A 211 -15.80 -6.54 6.34
CA THR A 211 -14.61 -5.80 6.77
C THR A 211 -15.00 -4.41 7.25
N PRO A 212 -14.14 -3.74 8.03
CA PRO A 212 -14.18 -2.29 8.16
C PRO A 212 -14.15 -1.62 6.78
N TYR A 213 -14.67 -0.40 6.67
CA TYR A 213 -14.53 0.37 5.44
C TYR A 213 -13.08 0.80 5.24
N ILE A 214 -12.62 0.70 3.99
CA ILE A 214 -11.39 1.33 3.49
C ILE A 214 -11.79 2.64 2.84
N TYR A 215 -11.22 3.74 3.30
CA TYR A 215 -11.47 5.10 2.78
C TYR A 215 -10.30 5.52 1.89
N GLY A 216 -10.56 5.65 0.60
CA GLY A 216 -9.48 5.90 -0.35
C GLY A 216 -9.98 6.25 -1.76
N TYR A 217 -9.07 6.12 -2.71
CA TYR A 217 -9.31 6.32 -4.13
C TYR A 217 -8.41 5.37 -4.95
N PHE A 218 -8.73 5.15 -6.23
CA PHE A 218 -7.89 4.31 -7.08
C PHE A 218 -6.55 4.98 -7.41
N THR A 219 -5.48 4.17 -7.39
CA THR A 219 -4.10 4.64 -7.61
C THR A 219 -3.80 4.96 -9.07
N ASP A 220 -4.46 4.28 -9.99
CA ASP A 220 -4.21 4.34 -11.42
C ASP A 220 -5.48 4.62 -12.23
N ASN A 221 -5.28 4.99 -13.48
CA ASN A 221 -6.39 5.21 -14.43
C ASN A 221 -7.10 3.91 -14.81
N ASP A 222 -6.44 2.76 -14.65
CA ASP A 222 -6.99 1.45 -14.97
C ASP A 222 -7.94 0.95 -13.87
N ARG A 223 -7.90 1.57 -12.68
CA ARG A 223 -8.77 1.26 -11.52
C ARG A 223 -8.82 -0.22 -11.18
N ASN A 224 -7.64 -0.86 -11.15
CA ASN A 224 -7.53 -2.27 -10.81
C ASN A 224 -7.57 -2.46 -9.30
N LEU A 225 -8.53 -3.26 -8.86
CA LEU A 225 -8.70 -3.69 -7.47
C LEU A 225 -8.24 -5.13 -7.34
N GLY A 226 -7.21 -5.36 -6.54
CA GLY A 226 -6.75 -6.70 -6.19
C GLY A 226 -7.30 -7.12 -4.82
N LEU A 227 -7.81 -8.34 -4.75
CA LEU A 227 -8.22 -9.01 -3.52
C LEU A 227 -7.46 -10.32 -3.37
N VAL A 228 -6.87 -10.53 -2.20
CA VAL A 228 -6.10 -11.73 -1.88
C VAL A 228 -6.57 -12.25 -0.53
N GLY A 229 -6.93 -13.53 -0.48
CA GLY A 229 -7.21 -14.28 0.73
C GLY A 229 -6.18 -15.38 0.94
N SER A 230 -6.43 -16.30 1.87
CA SER A 230 -5.49 -17.37 2.22
C SER A 230 -5.26 -18.42 1.13
N ASP A 231 -6.19 -18.54 0.18
CA ASP A 231 -6.20 -19.57 -0.87
C ASP A 231 -6.69 -19.05 -2.23
N TYR A 232 -7.00 -17.77 -2.33
CA TYR A 232 -7.45 -17.14 -3.56
C TYR A 232 -6.75 -15.80 -3.81
N ALA A 233 -6.74 -15.41 -5.07
CA ALA A 233 -6.43 -14.07 -5.50
C ALA A 233 -7.29 -13.71 -6.71
N PHE A 234 -7.80 -12.49 -6.73
CA PHE A 234 -8.62 -11.96 -7.82
C PHE A 234 -8.25 -10.52 -8.12
N THR A 235 -8.39 -10.14 -9.37
CA THR A 235 -8.26 -8.75 -9.81
C THR A 235 -9.47 -8.33 -10.62
N ARG A 236 -10.00 -7.16 -10.32
CA ARG A 236 -11.12 -6.57 -11.04
C ARG A 236 -10.76 -5.18 -11.52
N THR A 237 -11.03 -4.91 -12.81
CA THR A 237 -11.03 -3.55 -13.33
C THR A 237 -12.38 -2.90 -13.03
N CYS A 238 -12.38 -1.84 -12.27
CA CYS A 238 -13.59 -1.14 -11.83
C CYS A 238 -13.94 -0.03 -12.84
N THR A 239 -14.86 -0.32 -13.76
CA THR A 239 -15.30 0.63 -14.81
C THR A 239 -16.33 1.64 -14.31
N SER A 240 -17.18 1.25 -13.33
CA SER A 240 -18.10 2.14 -12.61
C SER A 240 -17.58 2.34 -11.18
N CYS A 241 -17.44 3.58 -10.77
CA CYS A 241 -16.64 3.94 -9.62
C CYS A 241 -17.30 3.56 -8.29
N MET A 242 -16.66 2.65 -7.58
CA MET A 242 -16.99 2.32 -6.19
C MET A 242 -16.21 3.17 -5.17
N LEU A 243 -15.30 4.02 -5.63
CA LEU A 243 -14.45 4.89 -4.81
C LEU A 243 -14.48 6.34 -5.31
N ASN A 244 -15.59 6.78 -5.91
CA ASN A 244 -15.79 8.20 -6.12
C ASN A 244 -15.98 8.90 -4.78
N VAL A 245 -15.56 10.15 -4.72
CA VAL A 245 -15.74 10.99 -3.53
C VAL A 245 -17.20 10.95 -3.06
N GLY A 246 -17.40 10.59 -1.79
CA GLY A 246 -18.71 10.49 -1.17
C GLY A 246 -19.48 9.20 -1.42
N GLU A 247 -19.02 8.32 -2.30
CA GLU A 247 -19.69 7.04 -2.58
C GLU A 247 -19.24 5.91 -1.67
N SER A 248 -20.16 4.95 -1.44
CA SER A 248 -19.88 3.72 -0.67
C SER A 248 -19.97 2.51 -1.57
N GLY A 249 -18.86 1.77 -1.70
CA GLY A 249 -18.80 0.47 -2.34
C GLY A 249 -19.01 -0.67 -1.35
N TYR A 250 -19.66 -1.73 -1.81
CA TYR A 250 -19.86 -2.97 -1.07
C TYR A 250 -19.68 -4.14 -2.01
N MET A 251 -18.77 -5.07 -1.71
CA MET A 251 -18.43 -6.17 -2.59
C MET A 251 -18.38 -7.47 -1.81
N ALA A 252 -19.02 -8.50 -2.35
CA ALA A 252 -18.77 -9.85 -1.90
C ALA A 252 -17.39 -10.31 -2.40
N ILE A 253 -16.68 -11.06 -1.57
CA ILE A 253 -15.48 -11.78 -2.00
C ILE A 253 -15.93 -12.79 -3.06
N PRO A 254 -15.30 -12.81 -4.26
CA PRO A 254 -15.70 -13.75 -5.29
C PRO A 254 -15.39 -15.18 -4.84
N SER A 255 -16.33 -16.10 -5.08
CA SER A 255 -16.10 -17.54 -5.00
C SER A 255 -15.67 -18.07 -6.36
N GLU A 256 -15.03 -19.24 -6.42
CA GLU A 256 -14.63 -19.87 -7.70
C GLU A 256 -15.80 -20.05 -8.68
N SER A 257 -17.03 -20.09 -8.20
CA SER A 257 -18.25 -20.25 -9.01
C SER A 257 -18.89 -18.92 -9.45
N SER A 258 -18.45 -17.75 -8.95
CA SER A 258 -19.12 -16.45 -9.17
C SER A 258 -18.19 -15.37 -9.70
N HIS A 259 -17.43 -15.67 -10.76
CA HIS A 259 -16.33 -14.80 -11.27
C HIS A 259 -16.76 -13.64 -12.18
N ASN A 260 -18.03 -13.23 -12.21
CA ASN A 260 -18.48 -12.16 -13.09
C ASN A 260 -17.64 -10.88 -12.87
N ASN A 261 -16.81 -10.55 -13.86
CA ASN A 261 -15.91 -9.39 -13.92
C ASN A 261 -14.64 -9.47 -13.04
N TRP A 262 -14.29 -10.63 -12.48
CA TRP A 262 -13.03 -10.85 -11.80
C TRP A 262 -12.09 -11.76 -12.60
N ARG A 263 -10.84 -11.38 -12.73
CA ARG A 263 -9.77 -12.22 -13.28
C ARG A 263 -9.15 -13.03 -12.14
N SER A 264 -9.00 -14.35 -12.31
CA SER A 264 -8.31 -15.21 -11.34
C SER A 264 -6.82 -14.86 -11.29
N GLY A 265 -6.31 -14.62 -10.09
CA GLY A 265 -4.96 -14.19 -9.79
C GLY A 265 -4.87 -12.69 -9.46
N LEU A 266 -3.78 -12.31 -8.80
CA LEU A 266 -3.47 -10.90 -8.58
C LEU A 266 -2.65 -10.39 -9.77
N TYR A 267 -3.22 -9.52 -10.57
CA TYR A 267 -2.52 -8.85 -11.66
C TYR A 267 -1.90 -7.55 -11.16
N VAL A 268 -0.60 -7.42 -11.36
CA VAL A 268 0.18 -6.25 -10.98
C VAL A 268 0.75 -5.63 -12.24
N LYS A 269 0.74 -4.29 -12.31
CA LYS A 269 1.32 -3.53 -13.41
C LYS A 269 2.51 -2.71 -12.90
N ALA A 270 3.66 -2.85 -13.56
CA ALA A 270 4.84 -2.05 -13.28
C ALA A 270 5.49 -1.61 -14.60
N SER A 271 5.83 -0.33 -14.70
CA SER A 271 6.42 0.30 -15.88
C SER A 271 5.70 -0.08 -17.20
N GLY A 272 4.36 -0.15 -17.13
CA GLY A 272 3.50 -0.51 -18.25
C GLY A 272 3.34 -2.01 -18.54
N VAL A 273 4.11 -2.88 -17.87
CA VAL A 273 4.04 -4.34 -18.03
C VAL A 273 3.17 -4.95 -16.95
N GLU A 274 2.15 -5.72 -17.37
CA GLU A 274 1.30 -6.49 -16.45
C GLU A 274 1.84 -7.90 -16.27
N PHE A 275 1.85 -8.40 -15.03
CA PHE A 275 2.22 -9.77 -14.70
C PHE A 275 1.29 -10.32 -13.61
N LYS A 276 1.17 -11.65 -13.53
CA LYS A 276 0.21 -12.33 -12.67
C LYS A 276 0.89 -13.05 -11.52
N MET A 277 0.31 -12.91 -10.33
CA MET A 277 0.71 -13.62 -9.13
C MET A 277 -0.35 -14.66 -8.76
N ILE A 278 0.09 -15.86 -8.45
CA ILE A 278 -0.74 -17.04 -8.12
C ILE A 278 -0.67 -17.26 -6.60
N PRO A 279 -1.80 -17.45 -5.91
CA PRO A 279 -1.81 -17.77 -4.49
C PRO A 279 -1.24 -19.18 -4.24
N VAL A 280 -0.37 -19.30 -3.24
CA VAL A 280 0.22 -20.56 -2.79
C VAL A 280 -0.21 -20.81 -1.34
N ALA A 281 -1.28 -21.58 -1.22
CA ALA A 281 -1.91 -21.92 0.06
C ALA A 281 -1.27 -23.15 0.71
N GLY A 282 -1.45 -23.29 2.04
CA GLY A 282 -1.07 -24.49 2.78
C GLY A 282 0.42 -24.63 3.08
N TYR A 283 1.25 -23.62 2.77
CA TYR A 283 2.66 -23.62 3.16
C TYR A 283 2.81 -23.32 4.66
N SER A 284 3.57 -24.14 5.36
CA SER A 284 3.74 -24.04 6.82
C SER A 284 4.42 -22.74 7.27
N GLY A 285 5.23 -22.13 6.41
CA GLY A 285 5.89 -20.84 6.65
C GLY A 285 5.03 -19.61 6.40
N GLY A 286 3.73 -19.79 6.10
CA GLY A 286 2.78 -18.73 5.87
C GLY A 286 2.39 -18.56 4.38
N PHE A 287 1.27 -17.90 4.17
CA PHE A 287 0.71 -17.64 2.85
C PHE A 287 1.59 -16.67 2.03
N PHE A 288 1.72 -16.95 0.74
CA PHE A 288 2.39 -16.06 -0.23
C PHE A 288 1.79 -16.23 -1.63
N LEU A 289 2.06 -15.28 -2.51
CA LEU A 289 1.79 -15.44 -3.93
C LEU A 289 3.10 -15.62 -4.68
N MET A 290 3.09 -16.43 -5.74
CA MET A 290 4.24 -16.64 -6.62
C MET A 290 3.90 -16.16 -8.03
N ALA A 291 4.85 -15.57 -8.73
CA ALA A 291 4.67 -15.17 -10.13
C ALA A 291 4.30 -16.40 -10.99
N GLU A 292 3.29 -16.22 -11.86
CA GLU A 292 2.79 -17.28 -12.76
C GLU A 292 3.91 -17.85 -13.63
N THR A 293 4.88 -17.01 -14.00
CA THR A 293 6.03 -17.36 -14.84
C THR A 293 7.33 -16.87 -14.22
N GLU A 294 8.43 -17.22 -14.80
CA GLU A 294 9.73 -16.55 -14.62
C GLU A 294 9.58 -15.05 -14.93
N THR A 295 10.44 -14.23 -14.35
CA THR A 295 10.46 -12.79 -14.68
C THR A 295 10.86 -12.60 -16.13
N THR A 296 10.00 -11.95 -16.93
CA THR A 296 10.25 -11.72 -18.36
C THR A 296 11.25 -10.59 -18.59
N GLU A 297 11.92 -10.63 -19.76
CA GLU A 297 12.75 -9.49 -20.23
C GLU A 297 11.93 -8.20 -20.32
N ALA A 298 10.63 -8.30 -20.71
CA ALA A 298 9.72 -7.15 -20.74
C ALA A 298 9.64 -6.48 -19.38
N LEU A 299 9.32 -7.24 -18.32
CA LEU A 299 9.20 -6.70 -16.97
C LEU A 299 10.54 -6.17 -16.45
N TYR A 300 11.61 -7.00 -16.56
CA TYR A 300 12.92 -6.63 -16.03
C TYR A 300 13.48 -5.36 -16.69
N LYS A 301 13.44 -5.30 -18.02
CA LYS A 301 13.98 -4.16 -18.78
C LYS A 301 13.15 -2.89 -18.55
N SER A 302 11.81 -2.99 -18.56
CA SER A 302 10.94 -1.82 -18.38
C SER A 302 11.10 -1.18 -17.00
N VAL A 303 11.13 -1.96 -15.94
CA VAL A 303 11.40 -1.47 -14.56
C VAL A 303 12.80 -0.86 -14.44
N ASN A 304 13.77 -1.35 -15.23
CA ASN A 304 15.12 -0.76 -15.30
C ASN A 304 15.24 0.40 -16.30
N GLY A 305 14.14 0.89 -16.85
CA GLY A 305 14.11 2.08 -17.71
C GLY A 305 14.31 1.82 -19.20
N THR A 306 14.28 0.56 -19.66
CA THR A 306 14.40 0.20 -21.07
C THR A 306 13.14 -0.51 -21.53
N ALA A 307 12.36 0.10 -22.40
CA ALA A 307 11.13 -0.50 -22.92
C ALA A 307 11.42 -1.84 -23.64
N SER A 308 10.62 -2.85 -23.31
CA SER A 308 10.69 -4.17 -23.93
C SER A 308 9.30 -4.83 -23.89
N THR A 309 9.02 -5.61 -24.92
CA THR A 309 7.79 -6.44 -25.01
C THR A 309 8.12 -7.94 -25.05
N SER A 310 9.40 -8.30 -24.86
CA SER A 310 9.88 -9.68 -24.95
C SER A 310 9.28 -10.54 -23.82
N GLN A 311 8.65 -11.63 -24.19
CA GLN A 311 8.12 -12.62 -23.26
C GLN A 311 9.11 -13.77 -23.00
N LEU A 312 10.37 -13.63 -23.40
CA LEU A 312 11.43 -14.53 -22.97
C LEU A 312 11.75 -14.27 -21.50
N PRO A 313 12.10 -15.27 -20.70
CA PRO A 313 12.58 -15.04 -19.35
C PRO A 313 13.89 -14.25 -19.37
N ILE A 314 14.06 -13.39 -18.39
CA ILE A 314 15.36 -12.74 -18.20
C ILE A 314 16.36 -13.79 -17.73
N ASP A 315 17.55 -13.79 -18.32
CA ASP A 315 18.70 -14.59 -17.90
C ASP A 315 19.98 -13.77 -17.99
N ASP A 316 21.11 -14.37 -17.66
CA ASP A 316 22.42 -13.70 -17.65
C ASP A 316 22.43 -12.45 -16.75
N VAL A 317 21.73 -12.55 -15.63
CA VAL A 317 21.67 -11.51 -14.59
C VAL A 317 22.44 -11.95 -13.35
N SER A 318 23.07 -11.02 -12.66
CA SER A 318 23.71 -11.33 -11.39
C SER A 318 22.76 -11.13 -10.21
N TYR A 319 22.96 -11.87 -9.14
CA TYR A 319 22.14 -11.79 -7.93
C TYR A 319 22.01 -10.36 -7.36
N PRO A 320 23.08 -9.53 -7.29
CA PRO A 320 22.95 -8.13 -6.87
C PRO A 320 22.04 -7.28 -7.76
N PHE A 321 22.05 -7.51 -9.08
CA PHE A 321 21.16 -6.79 -10.00
C PHE A 321 19.70 -7.21 -9.83
N VAL A 322 19.44 -8.47 -9.49
CA VAL A 322 18.10 -8.94 -9.13
C VAL A 322 17.58 -8.21 -7.89
N SER A 323 18.41 -8.05 -6.87
CA SER A 323 18.06 -7.30 -5.65
C SER A 323 17.72 -5.85 -5.95
N THR A 324 18.52 -5.17 -6.78
CA THR A 324 18.27 -3.79 -7.23
C THR A 324 16.97 -3.67 -8.03
N PHE A 325 16.70 -4.64 -8.91
CA PHE A 325 15.44 -4.69 -9.66
C PHE A 325 14.23 -4.83 -8.71
N ILE A 326 14.30 -5.75 -7.75
CA ILE A 326 13.22 -5.96 -6.76
C ILE A 326 12.99 -4.69 -5.94
N GLU A 327 14.04 -3.98 -5.53
CA GLU A 327 13.92 -2.71 -4.83
C GLU A 327 13.18 -1.66 -5.68
N LYS A 328 13.53 -1.51 -6.96
CA LYS A 328 12.84 -0.61 -7.89
C LYS A 328 11.37 -0.98 -8.06
N LEU A 329 11.09 -2.28 -8.26
CA LEU A 329 9.73 -2.81 -8.39
C LEU A 329 8.89 -2.52 -7.13
N ASN A 330 9.46 -2.75 -5.95
CA ASN A 330 8.80 -2.47 -4.67
C ASN A 330 8.54 -0.97 -4.48
N ASN A 331 9.50 -0.13 -4.88
CA ASN A 331 9.35 1.32 -4.82
C ASN A 331 8.26 1.83 -5.77
N GLU A 332 8.11 1.24 -6.95
CA GLU A 332 7.07 1.61 -7.92
C GLU A 332 5.69 1.13 -7.48
N THR A 333 5.57 -0.16 -7.15
CA THR A 333 4.27 -0.80 -6.87
C THR A 333 3.79 -0.63 -5.45
N LYS A 334 4.68 -0.26 -4.52
CA LYS A 334 4.45 -0.23 -3.06
C LYS A 334 4.03 -1.60 -2.48
N LEU A 335 4.37 -2.68 -3.19
CA LEU A 335 4.19 -4.06 -2.74
C LEU A 335 5.52 -4.65 -2.26
N SER A 336 5.47 -5.76 -1.52
CA SER A 336 6.66 -6.39 -0.91
C SER A 336 7.08 -7.63 -1.69
N PHE A 337 7.60 -7.45 -2.91
CA PHE A 337 8.19 -8.54 -3.69
C PHE A 337 9.54 -8.95 -3.14
N SER A 338 9.84 -10.23 -3.29
CA SER A 338 11.15 -10.81 -2.99
C SER A 338 11.41 -12.06 -3.85
N LEU A 339 12.62 -12.61 -3.76
CA LEU A 339 12.88 -13.97 -4.23
C LEU A 339 12.23 -14.98 -3.26
N PRO A 340 11.74 -16.13 -3.75
CA PRO A 340 11.30 -17.21 -2.88
C PRO A 340 12.47 -17.80 -2.09
N SER A 341 12.21 -18.34 -0.90
CA SER A 341 13.16 -19.25 -0.27
C SER A 341 13.20 -20.57 -1.02
N ALA A 342 14.22 -21.40 -0.76
CA ALA A 342 14.34 -22.73 -1.34
C ALA A 342 13.09 -23.58 -1.02
N GLU A 343 12.58 -23.49 0.20
CA GLU A 343 11.40 -24.20 0.66
C GLU A 343 10.12 -23.71 -0.03
N GLN A 344 9.95 -22.37 -0.16
CA GLN A 344 8.81 -21.78 -0.86
C GLN A 344 8.80 -22.17 -2.33
N TRP A 345 9.97 -22.09 -2.98
CA TRP A 345 10.11 -22.49 -4.38
C TRP A 345 9.77 -23.97 -4.56
N SER A 346 10.36 -24.85 -3.74
CA SER A 346 10.14 -26.31 -3.82
C SER A 346 8.71 -26.70 -3.52
N TYR A 347 8.06 -26.02 -2.53
CA TYR A 347 6.65 -26.26 -2.21
C TYR A 347 5.75 -25.91 -3.39
N ALA A 348 5.96 -24.75 -4.00
CA ALA A 348 5.20 -24.30 -5.17
C ALA A 348 5.43 -25.21 -6.38
N ALA A 349 6.68 -25.62 -6.66
CA ALA A 349 7.01 -26.53 -7.77
C ALA A 349 6.32 -27.88 -7.65
N LYS A 350 6.15 -28.39 -6.41
CA LYS A 350 5.42 -29.63 -6.11
C LYS A 350 3.90 -29.53 -6.27
N GLY A 351 3.36 -28.39 -6.67
CA GLY A 351 1.92 -28.18 -6.76
C GLY A 351 1.28 -27.76 -5.46
N GLY A 352 2.07 -27.40 -4.42
CA GLY A 352 1.57 -26.92 -3.14
C GLY A 352 0.60 -27.90 -2.48
N ASN A 353 -0.52 -27.38 -1.98
CA ASN A 353 -1.59 -28.18 -1.39
C ASN A 353 -2.45 -28.94 -2.44
N LYS A 354 -2.19 -28.74 -3.75
CA LYS A 354 -2.87 -29.45 -4.87
C LYS A 354 -1.99 -30.53 -5.51
N THR A 355 -0.84 -30.84 -4.90
CA THR A 355 0.15 -31.77 -5.47
C THR A 355 -0.44 -33.13 -5.86
N GLN A 356 -0.09 -33.61 -7.06
CA GLN A 356 -0.43 -34.92 -7.59
C GLN A 356 0.73 -35.91 -7.51
N GLY A 357 1.84 -35.50 -6.90
CA GLY A 357 3.02 -36.36 -6.75
C GLY A 357 3.85 -36.57 -8.02
N TYR A 358 3.70 -35.77 -9.06
CA TYR A 358 4.44 -35.90 -10.31
C TYR A 358 5.94 -35.76 -10.12
N THR A 359 6.75 -36.30 -11.03
CA THR A 359 8.22 -36.18 -11.03
C THR A 359 8.66 -34.78 -11.40
N TYR A 360 8.03 -34.18 -12.40
CA TYR A 360 8.27 -32.78 -12.84
C TYR A 360 7.12 -31.91 -12.37
N ALA A 361 7.29 -30.61 -12.45
CA ALA A 361 6.26 -29.67 -12.03
C ALA A 361 5.02 -29.74 -12.96
N GLY A 362 4.05 -30.58 -12.61
CA GLY A 362 2.80 -30.74 -13.33
C GLY A 362 2.69 -31.98 -14.22
N SER A 363 3.73 -32.81 -14.39
CA SER A 363 3.69 -34.05 -15.20
C SER A 363 4.77 -35.05 -14.80
N ASN A 364 4.57 -36.33 -15.16
CA ASN A 364 5.64 -37.35 -15.15
C ASN A 364 6.42 -37.38 -16.46
N THR A 365 5.97 -36.65 -17.49
CA THR A 365 6.62 -36.54 -18.80
C THR A 365 7.32 -35.19 -18.90
N PRO A 366 8.67 -35.12 -18.91
CA PRO A 366 9.36 -33.82 -18.88
C PRO A 366 9.01 -32.93 -20.08
N GLY A 367 8.79 -33.50 -21.25
CA GLY A 367 8.45 -32.75 -22.47
C GLY A 367 7.12 -31.98 -22.41
N ASP A 368 6.19 -32.33 -21.52
CA ASP A 368 4.92 -31.66 -21.37
C ASP A 368 5.06 -30.32 -20.65
N VAL A 369 5.99 -30.24 -19.69
CA VAL A 369 6.09 -29.14 -18.71
C VAL A 369 7.43 -28.39 -18.76
N ALA A 370 8.42 -28.90 -19.50
CA ALA A 370 9.77 -28.36 -19.44
C ALA A 370 10.40 -28.09 -20.82
N TRP A 371 11.16 -27.00 -20.89
CA TRP A 371 12.16 -26.75 -21.92
C TRP A 371 13.54 -27.12 -21.38
N TYR A 372 14.21 -28.11 -21.97
CA TYR A 372 15.49 -28.65 -21.49
C TYR A 372 16.35 -29.16 -22.64
N SER A 373 17.56 -29.63 -22.41
CA SER A 373 18.57 -29.94 -23.44
C SER A 373 18.11 -30.94 -24.48
N ALA A 374 17.12 -31.80 -24.21
CA ALA A 374 16.63 -32.77 -25.19
C ALA A 374 15.58 -32.19 -26.17
N ASN A 375 14.99 -31.02 -25.89
CA ASN A 375 13.91 -30.44 -26.72
C ASN A 375 14.12 -28.97 -27.11
N CYS A 376 15.16 -28.30 -26.63
CA CYS A 376 15.51 -26.95 -27.06
C CYS A 376 17.04 -26.69 -26.88
N THR A 377 17.51 -25.61 -27.52
CA THR A 377 18.92 -25.15 -27.46
C THR A 377 19.07 -23.74 -26.92
N SER A 378 17.95 -23.10 -26.60
CA SER A 378 17.90 -21.75 -26.06
C SER A 378 16.65 -21.58 -25.19
N LYS A 379 16.64 -20.54 -24.34
CA LYS A 379 15.45 -20.17 -23.59
C LYS A 379 14.25 -19.91 -24.50
N GLN A 380 13.06 -20.26 -24.05
CA GLN A 380 11.82 -20.15 -24.80
C GLN A 380 10.89 -19.11 -24.14
N THR A 381 9.94 -18.61 -24.91
CA THR A 381 8.87 -17.75 -24.39
C THR A 381 8.21 -18.45 -23.19
N VAL A 382 8.05 -17.71 -22.09
CA VAL A 382 7.39 -18.22 -20.88
C VAL A 382 5.98 -18.74 -21.17
N LYS A 383 5.50 -19.69 -20.37
CA LYS A 383 4.12 -20.21 -20.46
C LYS A 383 3.78 -20.90 -21.78
N THR A 384 4.75 -21.51 -22.44
CA THR A 384 4.54 -22.27 -23.68
C THR A 384 4.46 -23.78 -23.46
N LYS A 385 4.71 -24.23 -22.23
CA LYS A 385 4.46 -25.60 -21.75
C LYS A 385 3.26 -25.63 -20.80
N ALA A 386 2.86 -26.81 -20.33
CA ALA A 386 1.79 -26.92 -19.34
C ALA A 386 2.23 -26.43 -17.97
N PRO A 387 1.33 -25.84 -17.17
CA PRO A 387 1.60 -25.42 -15.81
C PRO A 387 1.58 -26.61 -14.83
N ASN A 388 2.02 -26.37 -13.61
CA ASN A 388 1.79 -27.28 -12.50
C ASN A 388 0.36 -27.17 -11.95
N GLU A 389 0.06 -27.91 -10.89
CA GLU A 389 -1.27 -28.03 -10.30
C GLU A 389 -1.81 -26.71 -9.69
N LEU A 390 -0.92 -25.75 -9.41
CA LEU A 390 -1.27 -24.40 -8.97
C LEU A 390 -1.54 -23.44 -10.14
N GLY A 391 -1.19 -23.81 -11.38
CA GLY A 391 -1.22 -22.92 -12.53
C GLY A 391 0.05 -22.08 -12.70
N ILE A 392 1.18 -22.53 -12.13
CA ILE A 392 2.50 -21.91 -12.24
C ILE A 392 3.29 -22.64 -13.34
N TYR A 393 3.85 -21.87 -14.27
CA TYR A 393 4.56 -22.36 -15.45
C TYR A 393 6.07 -22.38 -15.25
N ASP A 394 6.74 -23.20 -16.05
CA ASP A 394 8.21 -23.22 -16.20
C ASP A 394 8.98 -23.46 -14.89
N MET A 395 8.33 -24.16 -13.91
CA MET A 395 9.00 -24.58 -12.67
C MET A 395 9.93 -25.78 -12.89
N SER A 396 10.00 -26.30 -14.10
CA SER A 396 10.93 -27.31 -14.59
C SER A 396 11.48 -26.83 -15.92
N GLY A 397 12.81 -26.58 -16.02
CA GLY A 397 13.48 -26.15 -17.24
C GLY A 397 13.34 -24.66 -17.55
N ASN A 398 13.44 -24.29 -18.81
CA ASN A 398 13.56 -22.96 -19.40
C ASN A 398 14.77 -22.20 -18.86
N VAL A 399 14.69 -21.47 -17.74
CA VAL A 399 15.88 -20.91 -17.07
C VAL A 399 15.92 -21.34 -15.61
N GLY A 400 17.12 -21.55 -15.08
CA GLY A 400 17.30 -21.78 -13.65
C GLY A 400 16.95 -20.52 -12.86
N GLU A 401 16.49 -20.66 -11.62
CA GLU A 401 15.94 -19.56 -10.85
C GLU A 401 16.67 -19.33 -9.54
N PHE A 402 17.13 -18.10 -9.34
CA PHE A 402 17.68 -17.69 -8.05
C PHE A 402 16.61 -17.74 -6.97
N VAL A 403 17.02 -18.23 -5.79
CA VAL A 403 16.24 -18.16 -4.55
C VAL A 403 16.97 -17.31 -3.51
N SER A 404 16.25 -16.85 -2.49
CA SER A 404 16.81 -16.02 -1.41
C SER A 404 17.68 -16.81 -0.43
N THR A 405 17.57 -18.14 -0.42
CA THR A 405 18.42 -19.02 0.40
C THR A 405 19.82 -19.02 -0.18
N ILE A 406 20.80 -18.70 0.64
CA ILE A 406 22.21 -18.65 0.27
C ILE A 406 22.99 -19.79 0.92
N TYR A 407 23.89 -20.43 0.15
CA TYR A 407 24.79 -21.46 0.66
C TYR A 407 25.96 -20.85 1.45
N SER A 408 26.44 -19.71 0.98
CA SER A 408 27.46 -18.90 1.66
C SER A 408 27.21 -17.43 1.33
N THR A 409 27.92 -16.51 1.96
CA THR A 409 27.78 -15.06 1.80
C THR A 409 27.70 -14.57 0.35
N TYR A 410 28.11 -15.39 -0.63
CA TYR A 410 28.24 -14.98 -2.03
C TYR A 410 27.51 -15.88 -3.04
N TYR A 411 26.89 -16.99 -2.62
CA TYR A 411 26.35 -17.98 -3.57
C TYR A 411 24.89 -18.32 -3.26
N PRO A 412 23.93 -17.73 -4.01
CA PRO A 412 22.52 -18.13 -3.94
C PRO A 412 22.34 -19.54 -4.53
N TYR A 413 21.37 -20.29 -4.02
CA TYR A 413 20.91 -21.50 -4.68
C TYR A 413 20.14 -21.17 -5.95
N ILE A 414 20.21 -22.10 -6.93
CA ILE A 414 19.49 -22.05 -8.20
C ILE A 414 18.63 -23.31 -8.31
N PHE A 415 17.37 -23.14 -8.66
CA PHE A 415 16.37 -24.20 -8.77
C PHE A 415 15.79 -24.30 -10.18
N GLY A 416 15.11 -25.43 -10.50
CA GLY A 416 14.35 -25.65 -11.72
C GLY A 416 15.13 -26.18 -12.90
N GLY A 417 16.46 -25.99 -12.92
CA GLY A 417 17.27 -26.24 -14.09
C GLY A 417 16.93 -25.30 -15.25
N GLY A 418 17.58 -25.43 -16.39
CA GLY A 418 17.35 -24.57 -17.54
C GLY A 418 17.35 -25.32 -18.87
N TYR A 419 17.21 -24.60 -19.97
CA TYR A 419 17.15 -25.13 -21.33
C TYR A 419 18.36 -25.99 -21.73
N CYS A 420 19.50 -25.79 -21.08
CA CYS A 420 20.71 -26.59 -21.31
C CYS A 420 20.89 -27.77 -20.32
N SER A 421 19.97 -27.91 -19.35
CA SER A 421 20.03 -28.94 -18.30
C SER A 421 19.61 -30.30 -18.82
N ASN A 422 20.21 -31.36 -18.29
CA ASN A 422 19.72 -32.73 -18.47
C ASN A 422 18.41 -32.95 -17.69
N VAL A 423 17.67 -34.00 -18.07
CA VAL A 423 16.40 -34.36 -17.47
C VAL A 423 16.41 -34.50 -15.93
N SER A 424 17.52 -35.04 -15.37
CA SER A 424 17.66 -35.19 -13.92
C SER A 424 17.78 -33.88 -13.15
N TYR A 425 18.06 -32.77 -13.81
CA TYR A 425 18.24 -31.47 -13.19
C TYR A 425 16.98 -30.59 -13.23
N ILE A 426 15.96 -31.03 -13.94
CA ILE A 426 14.69 -30.34 -14.05
C ILE A 426 13.58 -31.00 -13.18
N GLU A 427 13.93 -32.03 -12.39
CA GLU A 427 13.01 -32.67 -11.46
C GLU A 427 12.66 -31.75 -10.29
N LYS A 428 11.37 -31.65 -9.96
CA LYS A 428 10.87 -30.77 -8.89
C LYS A 428 11.25 -31.20 -7.47
N THR A 429 11.64 -32.48 -7.30
CA THR A 429 11.64 -33.11 -5.97
C THR A 429 13.02 -33.38 -5.41
N SER A 430 14.07 -33.27 -6.20
CA SER A 430 15.39 -33.59 -5.70
C SER A 430 15.92 -32.44 -4.84
N ASN A 431 15.99 -32.66 -3.53
CA ASN A 431 16.79 -31.83 -2.61
C ASN A 431 18.28 -31.80 -3.00
N SER A 432 18.64 -32.56 -4.03
CA SER A 432 19.97 -32.64 -4.62
C SER A 432 20.18 -31.66 -5.78
N ASN A 433 19.12 -31.03 -6.30
CA ASN A 433 19.23 -30.00 -7.34
C ASN A 433 19.43 -28.60 -6.77
N THR A 434 19.95 -28.53 -5.57
CA THR A 434 20.50 -27.30 -5.06
C THR A 434 21.80 -27.03 -5.80
N TYR A 435 21.74 -26.31 -6.90
CA TYR A 435 22.92 -25.70 -7.47
C TYR A 435 23.41 -24.63 -6.49
N SER A 436 24.34 -24.97 -5.62
CA SER A 436 25.31 -23.99 -5.25
C SER A 436 26.02 -23.63 -6.55
N GLY A 437 26.26 -22.38 -6.85
CA GLY A 437 27.08 -21.98 -8.00
C GLY A 437 28.49 -22.60 -7.96
N TYR A 438 28.66 -23.61 -7.15
CA TYR A 438 29.78 -24.45 -6.92
C TYR A 438 29.33 -25.90 -6.85
N ASP A 439 28.94 -26.48 -7.98
CA ASP A 439 29.03 -27.93 -8.08
C ASP A 439 30.49 -28.26 -8.31
N LYS A 440 31.11 -29.05 -7.41
CA LYS A 440 32.44 -29.65 -7.56
C LYS A 440 32.54 -30.55 -8.79
N GLY A 441 31.43 -30.77 -9.50
CA GLY A 441 31.30 -31.57 -10.69
C GLY A 441 31.40 -30.82 -12.01
N GLY A 442 31.58 -29.49 -12.03
CA GLY A 442 31.86 -28.73 -13.25
C GLY A 442 30.76 -28.80 -14.31
N TYR A 443 29.49 -28.69 -13.93
CA TYR A 443 28.39 -28.57 -14.90
C TYR A 443 28.40 -27.21 -15.55
N ASN A 444 28.99 -27.19 -16.73
CA ASN A 444 28.90 -26.12 -17.69
C ASN A 444 27.45 -25.95 -18.14
N PHE A 445 26.77 -24.89 -17.71
CA PHE A 445 25.73 -24.30 -18.51
C PHE A 445 26.40 -23.66 -19.76
N GLY A 446 27.07 -24.47 -20.56
CA GLY A 446 27.58 -24.10 -21.89
C GLY A 446 28.53 -22.90 -22.01
N GLY A 447 29.23 -22.46 -20.97
CA GLY A 447 30.14 -21.32 -21.06
C GLY A 447 31.27 -21.31 -20.03
N SER A 448 32.47 -20.88 -20.42
CA SER A 448 33.64 -20.67 -19.54
C SER A 448 33.29 -19.61 -18.48
N TYR A 449 33.40 -19.99 -17.21
CA TYR A 449 33.24 -19.07 -16.07
C TYR A 449 34.57 -18.42 -15.75
N SER A 450 34.65 -17.11 -15.89
CA SER A 450 35.69 -16.28 -15.29
C SER A 450 35.13 -15.67 -14.01
N TYR A 451 35.64 -16.13 -12.88
CA TYR A 451 35.26 -15.61 -11.56
C TYR A 451 35.99 -14.28 -11.33
N SER A 452 35.28 -13.15 -11.46
CA SER A 452 35.63 -11.98 -10.71
C SER A 452 34.63 -11.88 -9.56
N SER A 453 35.08 -11.61 -8.38
CA SER A 453 34.50 -11.88 -7.05
C SER A 453 33.15 -11.25 -6.70
N TYR A 454 32.38 -10.71 -7.63
CA TYR A 454 31.08 -10.05 -7.36
C TYR A 454 30.02 -10.19 -8.47
N ASP A 455 30.30 -10.88 -9.57
CA ASP A 455 29.40 -10.93 -10.73
C ASP A 455 29.12 -12.39 -11.14
N CYS A 456 28.28 -13.08 -10.34
CA CYS A 456 27.80 -14.42 -10.69
C CYS A 456 26.72 -14.32 -11.78
N ARG A 457 27.10 -13.96 -13.01
CA ARG A 457 26.23 -14.09 -14.18
C ARG A 457 26.30 -15.51 -14.68
N SER A 458 25.16 -16.15 -14.84
CA SER A 458 25.08 -17.50 -15.41
C SER A 458 24.10 -17.46 -16.56
N LYS A 459 24.61 -17.80 -17.78
CA LYS A 459 23.72 -18.03 -18.92
C LYS A 459 22.67 -19.08 -18.56
N GLY A 460 21.42 -18.81 -18.86
CA GLY A 460 20.31 -19.70 -18.52
C GLY A 460 19.88 -19.64 -17.05
N VAL A 461 20.29 -18.62 -16.30
CA VAL A 461 19.82 -18.38 -14.93
C VAL A 461 19.14 -17.00 -14.83
N GLY A 462 17.89 -17.03 -14.43
CA GLY A 462 17.03 -15.89 -14.15
C GLY A 462 16.46 -15.99 -12.74
N PHE A 463 15.20 -15.58 -12.59
CA PHE A 463 14.51 -15.63 -11.30
C PHE A 463 12.99 -15.47 -11.48
N ARG A 464 12.24 -15.83 -10.44
CA ARG A 464 10.82 -15.46 -10.30
C ARG A 464 10.55 -14.80 -8.97
N LEU A 465 9.44 -14.06 -8.91
CA LEU A 465 9.06 -13.26 -7.77
C LEU A 465 8.07 -14.00 -6.89
N ILE A 466 8.14 -13.72 -5.59
CA ILE A 466 7.02 -13.90 -4.67
C ILE A 466 6.55 -12.57 -4.11
N LEU A 467 5.32 -12.55 -3.64
CA LEU A 467 4.73 -11.45 -2.89
C LEU A 467 4.24 -11.98 -1.55
N THR A 468 4.74 -11.38 -0.47
CA THR A 468 4.32 -11.74 0.89
C THR A 468 3.23 -10.77 1.35
N CYS A 469 2.10 -11.32 1.80
CA CYS A 469 1.00 -10.56 2.39
C CYS A 469 1.25 -10.42 3.90
N LYS A 470 1.48 -9.22 4.36
CA LYS A 470 1.74 -8.88 5.78
C LYS A 470 0.64 -8.03 6.39
#